data_4aabcc691f0d6b61d9fca83d300aaa22
#
_entry.id   4aabcc691f0d6b61d9fca83d300aaa22
#
_cell.length_a   1.000
_cell.length_b   1.000
_cell.length_c   1.000
_cell.angle_alpha   90.00
_cell.angle_beta   90.00
_cell.angle_gamma   90.00
#
_symmetry.space_group_name_H-M   'P 1'
#
loop_
_entity.id
_entity.type
_entity.pdbx_description
1 polymer ?
#
loop_
_entity_poly.entity_id
_entity_poly.type
_entity_poly.pdbx_seq_one_letter_code
_entity_poly.pdbx_strand_id
1 'polypeptide(L)'
;QEVLKQSESGKDVYNKLQSSADGYEKKLSDLGNEIKAAQDEYAQKESIYKEDTKEKKRTEIQRMIRNFNTAKEDYSKDLKRHEMSELKKVQDEVMKIVENLGKELGYEIILEIQNSAVLYRADSVDITDNVIKRYNNVYKQGK
;
A
#
# COMPACT_ATOMS: atom_id res chain seq x y z
N GLN A 1 -15.72 -5.53 1.66
CA GLN A 1 -14.60 -5.17 2.55
C GLN A 1 -14.20 -6.31 3.50
N GLU A 2 -15.16 -7.04 4.08
CA GLU A 2 -14.88 -8.16 5.01
C GLU A 2 -14.04 -9.26 4.34
N VAL A 3 -14.38 -9.63 3.11
CA VAL A 3 -13.62 -10.61 2.31
C VAL A 3 -12.17 -10.20 2.14
N LEU A 4 -11.90 -8.92 1.90
CA LEU A 4 -10.53 -8.38 1.79
C LEU A 4 -9.74 -8.55 3.09
N LYS A 5 -10.37 -8.29 4.24
CA LYS A 5 -9.70 -8.37 5.54
C LYS A 5 -9.43 -9.80 6.00
N GLN A 6 -10.34 -10.72 5.70
CA GLN A 6 -10.31 -12.08 6.25
C GLN A 6 -9.73 -13.13 5.28
N SER A 7 -9.69 -12.85 3.97
CA SER A 7 -9.14 -13.78 2.99
C SER A 7 -7.61 -13.90 3.06
N GLU A 8 -7.08 -15.03 2.62
CA GLU A 8 -5.63 -15.23 2.52
C GLU A 8 -4.99 -14.28 1.51
N SER A 9 -5.66 -14.05 0.37
CA SER A 9 -5.20 -13.08 -0.62
C SER A 9 -5.12 -11.66 -0.05
N GLY A 10 -6.14 -11.23 0.70
CA GLY A 10 -6.14 -9.93 1.34
C GLY A 10 -5.01 -9.75 2.37
N LYS A 11 -4.73 -10.80 3.15
CA LYS A 11 -3.58 -10.81 4.07
C LYS A 11 -2.25 -10.74 3.33
N ASP A 12 -2.11 -11.46 2.21
CA ASP A 12 -0.89 -11.41 1.39
C ASP A 12 -0.69 -10.02 0.74
N VAL A 13 -1.77 -9.39 0.28
CA VAL A 13 -1.73 -8.00 -0.21
C VAL A 13 -1.28 -7.04 0.88
N TYR A 14 -1.86 -7.15 2.08
CA TYR A 14 -1.46 -6.34 3.23
C TYR A 14 0.04 -6.50 3.55
N ASN A 15 0.52 -7.75 3.63
CA ASN A 15 1.93 -8.03 3.92
C ASN A 15 2.88 -7.47 2.85
N LYS A 16 2.50 -7.55 1.57
CA LYS A 16 3.28 -6.96 0.47
C LYS A 16 3.33 -5.44 0.55
N LEU A 17 2.21 -4.80 0.83
CA LEU A 17 2.16 -3.34 1.01
C LEU A 17 2.98 -2.89 2.20
N GLN A 18 2.90 -3.62 3.32
CA GLN A 18 3.71 -3.34 4.51
C GLN A 18 5.21 -3.47 4.20
N SER A 19 5.63 -4.56 3.56
CA SER A 19 7.03 -4.75 3.16
C SER A 19 7.53 -3.64 2.22
N SER A 20 6.68 -3.16 1.32
CA SER A 20 7.02 -2.03 0.44
C SER A 20 7.16 -0.74 1.23
N ALA A 21 6.25 -0.48 2.18
CA ALA A 21 6.30 0.70 3.05
C ALA A 21 7.58 0.70 3.90
N ASP A 22 7.91 -0.43 4.54
CA ASP A 22 9.13 -0.60 5.33
C ASP A 22 10.39 -0.36 4.48
N GLY A 23 10.38 -0.85 3.23
CA GLY A 23 11.47 -0.63 2.29
C GLY A 23 11.65 0.83 1.90
N TYR A 24 10.56 1.57 1.72
CA TYR A 24 10.60 3.00 1.45
C TYR A 24 11.02 3.82 2.68
N GLU A 25 10.52 3.46 3.85
CA GLU A 25 10.92 4.09 5.12
C GLU A 25 12.42 3.96 5.35
N LYS A 26 12.99 2.77 5.14
CA LYS A 26 14.42 2.56 5.23
C LYS A 26 15.21 3.45 4.26
N LYS A 27 14.80 3.52 2.98
CA LYS A 27 15.46 4.38 1.99
C LYS A 27 15.40 5.86 2.37
N LEU A 28 14.26 6.33 2.89
CA LEU A 28 14.12 7.71 3.37
C LEU A 28 14.98 7.96 4.61
N SER A 29 15.06 7.00 5.51
CA SER A 29 15.97 7.07 6.68
C SER A 29 17.43 7.18 6.25
N ASP A 30 17.87 6.37 5.28
CA ASP A 30 19.23 6.42 4.76
C ASP A 30 19.55 7.78 4.13
N LEU A 31 18.66 8.29 3.26
CA LEU A 31 18.80 9.62 2.67
C LEU A 31 18.81 10.74 3.73
N GLY A 32 17.98 10.63 4.76
CA GLY A 32 17.96 11.58 5.89
C GLY A 32 19.27 11.58 6.67
N ASN A 33 19.85 10.41 6.90
CA ASN A 33 21.14 10.25 7.57
C ASN A 33 22.29 10.86 6.73
N GLU A 34 22.26 10.65 5.41
CA GLU A 34 23.26 11.27 4.50
C GLU A 34 23.17 12.80 4.53
N ILE A 35 21.96 13.36 4.50
CA ILE A 35 21.76 14.82 4.62
C ILE A 35 22.31 15.33 5.94
N LYS A 36 21.97 14.66 7.05
CA LYS A 36 22.46 15.03 8.37
C LYS A 36 23.99 14.99 8.44
N ALA A 37 24.61 13.94 7.94
CA ALA A 37 26.06 13.80 7.91
C ALA A 37 26.72 14.94 7.09
N ALA A 38 26.16 15.31 5.95
CA ALA A 38 26.63 16.40 5.11
C ALA A 38 26.49 17.76 5.82
N GLN A 39 25.39 17.98 6.53
CA GLN A 39 25.17 19.20 7.33
C GLN A 39 26.14 19.29 8.50
N ASP A 40 26.33 18.18 9.23
CA ASP A 40 27.24 18.12 10.38
C ASP A 40 28.69 18.35 9.92
N GLU A 41 29.12 17.74 8.80
CA GLU A 41 30.44 17.97 8.20
C GLU A 41 30.61 19.43 7.82
N TYR A 42 29.60 20.03 7.16
CA TYR A 42 29.65 21.44 6.78
C TYR A 42 29.80 22.34 8.01
N ALA A 43 28.97 22.14 9.04
CA ALA A 43 29.04 22.96 10.26
C ALA A 43 30.39 22.86 10.97
N GLN A 44 31.01 21.69 11.03
CA GLN A 44 32.32 21.48 11.64
C GLN A 44 33.46 22.17 10.88
N LYS A 45 33.36 22.25 9.56
CA LYS A 45 34.45 22.71 8.69
C LYS A 45 34.18 24.07 8.05
N GLU A 46 33.05 24.73 8.33
CA GLU A 46 32.64 25.98 7.70
C GLU A 46 33.73 27.07 7.87
N SER A 47 34.37 27.16 9.05
CA SER A 47 35.39 28.17 9.35
C SER A 47 36.66 28.02 8.54
N ILE A 48 36.97 26.81 8.04
CA ILE A 48 38.19 26.52 7.29
C ILE A 48 37.95 26.43 5.78
N TYR A 49 36.70 26.37 5.33
CA TYR A 49 36.38 26.34 3.91
C TYR A 49 36.55 27.73 3.24
N LYS A 50 37.07 27.71 2.01
CA LYS A 50 37.03 28.88 1.13
C LYS A 50 35.59 29.14 0.68
N GLU A 51 35.25 30.38 0.31
CA GLU A 51 33.87 30.74 -0.07
C GLU A 51 33.31 29.89 -1.21
N ASP A 52 34.10 29.64 -2.25
CA ASP A 52 33.67 28.73 -3.35
C ASP A 52 33.31 27.33 -2.86
N THR A 53 34.01 26.81 -1.85
CA THR A 53 33.75 25.50 -1.27
C THR A 53 32.47 25.51 -0.42
N LYS A 54 32.28 26.59 0.35
CA LYS A 54 31.04 26.77 1.12
C LYS A 54 29.83 26.79 0.23
N GLU A 55 29.87 27.56 -0.87
CA GLU A 55 28.76 27.63 -1.83
C GLU A 55 28.46 26.30 -2.47
N LYS A 56 29.47 25.55 -2.91
CA LYS A 56 29.30 24.19 -3.46
C LYS A 56 28.67 23.24 -2.47
N LYS A 57 29.15 23.22 -1.23
CA LYS A 57 28.63 22.37 -0.17
C LYS A 57 27.17 22.71 0.19
N ARG A 58 26.84 23.99 0.31
CA ARG A 58 25.47 24.45 0.55
C ARG A 58 24.53 24.02 -0.59
N THR A 59 24.96 24.20 -1.84
CA THR A 59 24.20 23.79 -3.02
C THR A 59 23.98 22.27 -3.05
N GLU A 60 25.01 21.49 -2.70
CA GLU A 60 24.92 20.03 -2.62
C GLU A 60 23.91 19.59 -1.57
N ILE A 61 23.98 20.13 -0.34
CA ILE A 61 23.02 19.84 0.74
C ILE A 61 21.59 20.20 0.31
N GLN A 62 21.40 21.36 -0.31
CA GLN A 62 20.08 21.75 -0.81
C GLN A 62 19.56 20.80 -1.88
N ARG A 63 20.44 20.29 -2.76
CA ARG A 63 20.06 19.27 -3.76
C ARG A 63 19.65 17.98 -3.09
N MET A 64 20.39 17.51 -2.07
CA MET A 64 20.05 16.30 -1.31
C MET A 64 18.68 16.44 -0.63
N ILE A 65 18.39 17.59 -0.02
CA ILE A 65 17.08 17.88 0.60
C ILE A 65 15.95 17.85 -0.44
N ARG A 66 16.15 18.47 -1.61
CA ARG A 66 15.15 18.39 -2.70
C ARG A 66 14.90 16.96 -3.15
N ASN A 67 15.97 16.19 -3.35
CA ASN A 67 15.87 14.78 -3.76
C ASN A 67 15.13 13.95 -2.70
N PHE A 68 15.39 14.18 -1.42
CA PHE A 68 14.68 13.54 -0.33
C PHE A 68 13.16 13.83 -0.38
N ASN A 69 12.79 15.09 -0.54
CA ASN A 69 11.38 15.49 -0.61
C ASN A 69 10.69 14.87 -1.84
N THR A 70 11.37 14.88 -3.00
CA THR A 70 10.85 14.22 -4.21
C THR A 70 10.67 12.71 -4.00
N ALA A 71 11.67 12.04 -3.43
CA ALA A 71 11.59 10.62 -3.14
C ALA A 71 10.43 10.29 -2.17
N LYS A 72 10.23 11.12 -1.13
CA LYS A 72 9.12 10.97 -0.19
C LYS A 72 7.75 11.06 -0.88
N GLU A 73 7.59 12.03 -1.78
CA GLU A 73 6.35 12.17 -2.55
C GLU A 73 6.14 11.00 -3.50
N ASP A 74 7.19 10.58 -4.21
CA ASP A 74 7.12 9.49 -5.17
C ASP A 74 6.81 8.16 -4.48
N TYR A 75 7.43 7.86 -3.35
CA TYR A 75 7.13 6.64 -2.58
C TYR A 75 5.70 6.63 -2.05
N SER A 76 5.19 7.79 -1.60
CA SER A 76 3.79 7.90 -1.18
C SER A 76 2.81 7.63 -2.33
N LYS A 77 3.08 8.19 -3.52
CA LYS A 77 2.27 7.96 -4.72
C LYS A 77 2.34 6.49 -5.18
N ASP A 78 3.53 5.90 -5.10
CA ASP A 78 3.74 4.49 -5.48
C ASP A 78 2.99 3.54 -4.55
N LEU A 79 3.08 3.72 -3.23
CA LEU A 79 2.32 2.92 -2.27
C LEU A 79 0.82 3.01 -2.54
N LYS A 80 0.30 4.21 -2.73
CA LYS A 80 -1.13 4.40 -3.01
C LYS A 80 -1.56 3.74 -4.33
N ARG A 81 -0.72 3.83 -5.37
CA ARG A 81 -0.98 3.18 -6.66
C ARG A 81 -0.96 1.66 -6.54
N HIS A 82 0.02 1.10 -5.82
CA HIS A 82 0.10 -0.33 -5.54
C HIS A 82 -1.10 -0.82 -4.75
N GLU A 83 -1.48 -0.11 -3.68
CA GLU A 83 -2.67 -0.41 -2.89
C GLU A 83 -3.92 -0.47 -3.76
N MET A 84 -4.19 0.59 -4.53
CA MET A 84 -5.36 0.64 -5.41
C MET A 84 -5.35 -0.50 -6.45
N SER A 85 -4.19 -0.82 -7.02
CA SER A 85 -4.06 -1.90 -8.00
C SER A 85 -4.33 -3.27 -7.39
N GLU A 86 -3.76 -3.57 -6.22
CA GLU A 86 -3.95 -4.85 -5.55
C GLU A 86 -5.38 -5.01 -5.03
N LEU A 87 -5.96 -3.96 -4.44
CA LEU A 87 -7.36 -3.98 -4.00
C LEU A 87 -8.33 -4.22 -5.17
N LYS A 88 -8.06 -3.58 -6.32
CA LYS A 88 -8.87 -3.80 -7.52
C LYS A 88 -8.80 -5.24 -8.01
N LYS A 89 -7.60 -5.86 -8.04
CA LYS A 89 -7.45 -7.27 -8.43
C LYS A 89 -8.28 -8.19 -7.55
N VAL A 90 -8.15 -8.03 -6.22
CA VAL A 90 -8.93 -8.83 -5.25
C VAL A 90 -10.43 -8.59 -5.44
N GLN A 91 -10.86 -7.35 -5.65
CA GLN A 91 -12.26 -7.03 -5.91
C GLN A 91 -12.78 -7.73 -7.18
N ASP A 92 -12.04 -7.66 -8.28
CA ASP A 92 -12.42 -8.28 -9.55
C ASP A 92 -12.50 -9.83 -9.41
N GLU A 93 -11.61 -10.45 -8.65
CA GLU A 93 -11.63 -11.88 -8.34
C GLU A 93 -12.82 -12.27 -7.47
N VAL A 94 -13.09 -11.51 -6.40
CA VAL A 94 -14.24 -11.72 -5.51
C VAL A 94 -15.55 -11.58 -6.27
N MET A 95 -15.67 -10.60 -7.18
CA MET A 95 -16.87 -10.42 -8.01
C MET A 95 -17.15 -11.64 -8.86
N LYS A 96 -16.14 -12.27 -9.46
CA LYS A 96 -16.29 -13.53 -10.22
C LYS A 96 -16.76 -14.68 -9.32
N ILE A 97 -16.24 -14.78 -8.10
CA ILE A 97 -16.68 -15.78 -7.12
C ILE A 97 -18.14 -15.57 -6.73
N VAL A 98 -18.54 -14.35 -6.45
CA VAL A 98 -19.92 -13.99 -6.09
C VAL A 98 -20.89 -14.31 -7.24
N GLU A 99 -20.52 -13.97 -8.48
CA GLU A 99 -21.32 -14.28 -9.66
C GLU A 99 -21.52 -15.80 -9.84
N ASN A 100 -20.43 -16.58 -9.73
CA ASN A 100 -20.50 -18.03 -9.84
C ASN A 100 -21.33 -18.64 -8.71
N LEU A 101 -21.16 -18.17 -7.48
CA LEU A 101 -21.92 -18.62 -6.32
C LEU A 101 -23.40 -18.31 -6.47
N GLY A 102 -23.75 -17.13 -6.99
CA GLY A 102 -25.12 -16.73 -7.27
C GLY A 102 -25.80 -17.66 -8.26
N LYS A 103 -25.13 -17.96 -9.38
CA LYS A 103 -25.64 -18.90 -10.39
C LYS A 103 -25.78 -20.33 -9.84
N GLU A 104 -24.79 -20.81 -9.10
CA GLU A 104 -24.73 -22.14 -8.53
C GLU A 104 -25.82 -22.40 -7.48
N LEU A 105 -26.06 -21.39 -6.62
CA LEU A 105 -27.03 -21.50 -5.53
C LEU A 105 -28.42 -20.92 -5.85
N GLY A 106 -28.62 -20.39 -7.06
CA GLY A 106 -29.90 -19.87 -7.51
C GLY A 106 -30.29 -18.54 -6.85
N TYR A 107 -29.34 -17.73 -6.44
CA TYR A 107 -29.63 -16.39 -5.94
C TYR A 107 -30.01 -15.46 -7.10
N GLU A 108 -31.11 -14.75 -6.96
CA GLU A 108 -31.51 -13.73 -7.93
C GLU A 108 -30.73 -12.44 -7.75
N ILE A 109 -30.31 -12.12 -6.50
CA ILE A 109 -29.55 -10.94 -6.16
C ILE A 109 -28.63 -11.20 -4.99
N ILE A 110 -27.43 -10.65 -5.04
CA ILE A 110 -26.45 -10.62 -3.93
C ILE A 110 -26.05 -9.17 -3.75
N LEU A 111 -26.14 -8.65 -2.53
CA LEU A 111 -25.86 -7.23 -2.20
C LEU A 111 -24.66 -7.13 -1.25
N GLU A 112 -23.80 -6.14 -1.49
CA GLU A 112 -22.78 -5.75 -0.52
C GLU A 112 -23.42 -4.83 0.52
N ILE A 113 -23.50 -5.28 1.76
CA ILE A 113 -24.24 -4.60 2.84
C ILE A 113 -23.70 -3.18 3.09
N GLN A 114 -22.39 -3.00 3.08
CA GLN A 114 -21.77 -1.72 3.41
C GLN A 114 -22.05 -0.61 2.38
N ASN A 115 -22.29 -0.99 1.12
CA ASN A 115 -22.54 -0.05 0.02
C ASN A 115 -23.99 -0.09 -0.49
N SER A 116 -24.87 -0.87 0.16
CA SER A 116 -26.27 -0.97 -0.18
C SER A 116 -27.17 -0.28 0.86
N ALA A 117 -28.33 0.17 0.43
CA ALA A 117 -29.33 0.76 1.32
C ALA A 117 -30.15 -0.31 2.09
N VAL A 118 -29.54 -1.44 2.45
CA VAL A 118 -30.18 -2.49 3.24
C VAL A 118 -30.28 -2.05 4.69
N LEU A 119 -31.51 -1.83 5.18
CA LEU A 119 -31.78 -1.41 6.55
C LEU A 119 -31.81 -2.57 7.55
N TYR A 120 -32.16 -3.76 7.08
CA TYR A 120 -32.25 -4.97 7.91
C TYR A 120 -31.96 -6.21 7.05
N ARG A 121 -31.28 -7.17 7.62
CA ARG A 121 -31.13 -8.53 7.12
C ARG A 121 -31.11 -9.53 8.28
N ALA A 122 -31.61 -10.72 8.04
CA ALA A 122 -31.38 -11.85 8.96
C ALA A 122 -29.95 -12.41 8.76
N ASP A 123 -29.33 -12.94 9.82
CA ASP A 123 -28.00 -13.55 9.71
C ASP A 123 -27.96 -14.76 8.79
N SER A 124 -29.10 -15.45 8.65
CA SER A 124 -29.24 -16.63 7.77
C SER A 124 -29.03 -16.34 6.28
N VAL A 125 -29.17 -15.08 5.86
CA VAL A 125 -28.95 -14.68 4.45
C VAL A 125 -27.52 -14.15 4.20
N ASP A 126 -26.68 -14.14 5.23
CA ASP A 126 -25.28 -13.73 5.07
C ASP A 126 -24.44 -14.87 4.48
N ILE A 127 -23.94 -14.64 3.28
CA ILE A 127 -23.08 -15.60 2.57
C ILE A 127 -21.60 -15.21 2.59
N THR A 128 -21.21 -14.23 3.39
CA THR A 128 -19.85 -13.70 3.44
C THR A 128 -18.82 -14.80 3.69
N ASP A 129 -19.06 -15.69 4.66
CA ASP A 129 -18.15 -16.81 4.96
C ASP A 129 -18.03 -17.80 3.80
N ASN A 130 -19.11 -18.04 3.05
CA ASN A 130 -19.08 -18.92 1.87
C ASN A 130 -18.22 -18.29 0.76
N VAL A 131 -18.35 -16.98 0.54
CA VAL A 131 -17.54 -16.24 -0.42
C VAL A 131 -16.06 -16.30 -0.02
N ILE A 132 -15.73 -16.07 1.27
CA ILE A 132 -14.34 -16.12 1.78
C ILE A 132 -13.76 -17.53 1.58
N LYS A 133 -14.48 -18.58 1.97
CA LYS A 133 -14.02 -19.97 1.79
C LYS A 133 -13.77 -20.30 0.32
N ARG A 134 -14.70 -19.94 -0.56
CA ARG A 134 -14.57 -20.17 -2.01
C ARG A 134 -13.38 -19.43 -2.60
N TYR A 135 -13.23 -18.18 -2.22
CA TYR A 135 -12.12 -17.35 -2.66
C TYR A 135 -10.77 -17.91 -2.21
N ASN A 136 -10.64 -18.29 -0.95
CA ASN A 136 -9.41 -18.89 -0.43
C ASN A 136 -9.05 -20.19 -1.15
N ASN A 137 -10.04 -21.03 -1.51
CA ASN A 137 -9.80 -22.24 -2.27
C ASN A 137 -9.26 -21.97 -3.68
N VAL A 138 -9.86 -21.00 -4.39
CA VAL A 138 -9.38 -20.60 -5.72
C VAL A 138 -7.98 -19.99 -5.65
N TYR A 139 -7.75 -19.16 -4.65
CA TYR A 139 -6.44 -18.52 -4.44
C TYR A 139 -5.31 -19.53 -4.18
N LYS A 140 -5.59 -20.60 -3.40
CA LYS A 140 -4.62 -21.68 -3.17
C LYS A 140 -4.29 -22.50 -4.41
N GLN A 141 -5.27 -22.70 -5.29
CA GLN A 141 -5.09 -23.48 -6.53
C GLN A 141 -4.34 -22.71 -7.62
N GLY A 142 -4.30 -21.37 -7.53
CA GLY A 142 -3.58 -20.50 -8.46
C GLY A 142 -2.15 -20.15 -8.06
N LYS A 143 -1.70 -20.64 -6.89
CA LYS A 143 -0.30 -20.55 -6.42
C LYS A 143 0.46 -21.83 -6.78
#